data_f7940483f014d510df89391864bf5bdb
#
_entry.id   f7940483f014d510df89391864bf5bdb
#
_cell.length_a   1.000
_cell.length_b   1.000
_cell.length_c   1.000
_cell.angle_alpha   90.00
_cell.angle_beta   90.00
_cell.angle_gamma   90.00
#
_symmetry.space_group_name_H-M   'P 1'
#
loop_
_entity.id
_entity.type
_entity.pdbx_description
1 polymer ?
#
loop_
_entity_poly.entity_id
_entity_poly.type
_entity_poly.pdbx_seq_one_letter_code
_entity_poly.pdbx_strand_id
1 'polypeptide(L)'
;MDFVRSLLQGRLSSDASKFSSKDYEFTLFESLEPMVEQIRQRNQEYGLSRLIAGYSWEWKSAKDKAAFDIEIEGLQLRWNGTAIDWINTEASIDEVGCIHTTQGYDLNYSGIIFGNEISYDPIAKRIEIREDQYFDKNGKQSIKDPEELRSFILNIYQTILLRGIKVTYIYACDPQLRAYFKSFILTYEAPVAAPAITILTENIIPFENAIPFYDLKVAAGSFSAEQLPDEVRWVAVPLKT
;
A
#
# COMPACT_ATOMS: atom_id res chain seq x y z
N MET A 1 -1.37 -16.94 8.87
CA MET A 1 -0.46 -16.60 10.00
C MET A 1 0.96 -17.11 9.79
N ASP A 2 1.16 -18.32 9.31
CA ASP A 2 2.51 -18.92 9.22
C ASP A 2 3.44 -18.20 8.22
N PHE A 3 2.90 -17.70 7.09
CA PHE A 3 3.70 -16.95 6.12
C PHE A 3 4.29 -15.68 6.73
N VAL A 4 3.47 -14.82 7.35
CA VAL A 4 3.91 -13.54 7.94
C VAL A 4 4.97 -13.79 9.02
N ARG A 5 4.76 -14.77 9.88
CA ARG A 5 5.74 -15.14 10.90
C ARG A 5 7.04 -15.62 10.29
N SER A 6 6.98 -16.50 9.29
CA SER A 6 8.17 -17.02 8.62
C SER A 6 8.92 -15.95 7.87
N LEU A 7 8.20 -15.02 7.21
CA LEU A 7 8.77 -13.85 6.54
C LEU A 7 9.53 -12.96 7.53
N LEU A 8 8.91 -12.57 8.64
CA LEU A 8 9.54 -11.68 9.63
C LEU A 8 10.69 -12.36 10.40
N GLN A 9 10.68 -13.68 10.51
CA GLN A 9 11.74 -14.44 11.17
C GLN A 9 12.88 -14.88 10.23
N GLY A 10 12.81 -14.54 8.93
CA GLY A 10 13.82 -14.95 7.95
C GLY A 10 13.86 -16.45 7.70
N ARG A 11 12.74 -17.16 7.90
CA ARG A 11 12.68 -18.63 7.79
C ARG A 11 12.17 -19.14 6.45
N LEU A 12 11.83 -18.25 5.53
CA LEU A 12 11.42 -18.64 4.19
C LEU A 12 12.66 -19.10 3.40
N SER A 13 12.52 -20.23 2.72
CA SER A 13 13.57 -20.74 1.85
C SER A 13 13.72 -19.84 0.61
N SER A 14 14.95 -19.69 0.10
CA SER A 14 15.25 -18.86 -1.07
C SER A 14 14.57 -19.35 -2.36
N ASP A 15 14.15 -20.60 -2.39
CA ASP A 15 13.41 -21.24 -3.49
C ASP A 15 11.89 -21.27 -3.25
N ALA A 16 11.41 -20.69 -2.14
CA ALA A 16 9.98 -20.58 -1.89
C ALA A 16 9.30 -19.72 -2.95
N SER A 17 8.15 -20.16 -3.42
CA SER A 17 7.31 -19.35 -4.31
C SER A 17 6.81 -18.10 -3.60
N LYS A 18 6.55 -17.04 -4.37
CA LYS A 18 5.89 -15.85 -3.83
C LYS A 18 4.54 -16.18 -3.25
N PHE A 19 4.15 -15.44 -2.22
CA PHE A 19 2.83 -15.59 -1.58
C PHE A 19 1.72 -15.50 -2.62
N SER A 20 0.80 -16.45 -2.58
CA SER A 20 -0.40 -16.47 -3.41
C SER A 20 -1.56 -17.07 -2.61
N SER A 21 -2.68 -16.40 -2.59
CA SER A 21 -3.93 -16.86 -1.97
C SER A 21 -5.11 -16.44 -2.84
N LYS A 22 -6.23 -17.16 -2.75
CA LYS A 22 -7.47 -16.80 -3.48
C LYS A 22 -8.21 -15.63 -2.83
N ASP A 23 -8.08 -15.52 -1.51
CA ASP A 23 -8.93 -14.63 -0.71
C ASP A 23 -8.16 -13.48 -0.07
N TYR A 24 -6.84 -13.45 -0.23
CA TYR A 24 -5.99 -12.47 0.41
C TYR A 24 -4.75 -12.16 -0.43
N GLU A 25 -4.32 -10.90 -0.43
CA GLU A 25 -3.17 -10.43 -1.19
C GLU A 25 -2.17 -9.68 -0.31
N PHE A 26 -0.88 -9.98 -0.50
CA PHE A 26 0.23 -9.10 -0.11
C PHE A 26 0.83 -8.48 -1.36
N THR A 27 0.96 -7.16 -1.37
CA THR A 27 1.56 -6.41 -2.49
C THR A 27 2.67 -5.50 -1.98
N LEU A 28 3.87 -5.65 -2.51
CA LEU A 28 5.02 -4.81 -2.21
C LEU A 28 5.07 -3.60 -3.15
N PHE A 29 5.27 -2.43 -2.59
CA PHE A 29 5.49 -1.19 -3.33
C PHE A 29 6.96 -0.79 -3.31
N GLU A 30 7.51 -0.42 -4.46
CA GLU A 30 8.90 0.06 -4.59
C GLU A 30 9.05 1.52 -4.15
N SER A 31 7.97 2.31 -4.20
CA SER A 31 7.87 3.69 -3.70
C SER A 31 6.61 3.88 -2.89
N LEU A 32 6.65 4.87 -1.98
CA LEU A 32 5.56 5.11 -1.04
C LEU A 32 4.35 5.80 -1.68
N GLU A 33 4.57 6.76 -2.57
CA GLU A 33 3.48 7.58 -3.14
C GLU A 33 2.40 6.74 -3.83
N PRO A 34 2.71 5.77 -4.71
CA PRO A 34 1.69 4.89 -5.29
C PRO A 34 0.92 4.06 -4.26
N MET A 35 1.56 3.66 -3.15
CA MET A 35 0.88 2.95 -2.07
C MET A 35 -0.14 3.86 -1.37
N VAL A 36 0.23 5.11 -1.10
CA VAL A 36 -0.67 6.11 -0.49
C VAL A 36 -1.88 6.34 -1.39
N GLU A 37 -1.66 6.52 -2.69
CA GLU A 37 -2.73 6.71 -3.67
C GLU A 37 -3.66 5.49 -3.72
N GLN A 38 -3.11 4.27 -3.73
CA GLN A 38 -3.91 3.05 -3.69
C GLN A 38 -4.75 2.97 -2.41
N ILE A 39 -4.19 3.29 -1.25
CA ILE A 39 -4.96 3.29 0.01
C ILE A 39 -6.11 4.31 -0.05
N ARG A 40 -5.88 5.51 -0.59
CA ARG A 40 -6.93 6.52 -0.79
C ARG A 40 -8.03 6.03 -1.74
N GLN A 41 -7.66 5.46 -2.86
CA GLN A 41 -8.59 4.89 -3.83
C GLN A 41 -9.41 3.75 -3.19
N ARG A 42 -8.77 2.81 -2.50
CA ARG A 42 -9.46 1.71 -1.82
C ARG A 42 -10.39 2.19 -0.71
N ASN A 43 -10.03 3.27 -0.02
CA ASN A 43 -10.93 3.87 0.96
C ASN A 43 -12.19 4.48 0.33
N GLN A 44 -12.08 5.08 -0.86
CA GLN A 44 -13.24 5.59 -1.60
C GLN A 44 -14.15 4.45 -2.08
N GLU A 45 -13.58 3.34 -2.53
CA GLU A 45 -14.31 2.19 -3.08
C GLU A 45 -14.93 1.30 -2.01
N TYR A 46 -14.24 1.07 -0.90
CA TYR A 46 -14.59 0.04 0.08
C TYR A 46 -14.64 0.53 1.53
N GLY A 47 -14.17 1.74 1.81
CA GLY A 47 -14.03 2.26 3.17
C GLY A 47 -12.92 1.56 3.96
N LEU A 48 -12.68 2.02 5.20
CA LEU A 48 -11.77 1.43 6.20
C LEU A 48 -10.41 0.97 5.62
N SER A 49 -9.76 1.85 4.85
CA SER A 49 -8.42 1.61 4.31
C SER A 49 -7.46 2.65 4.88
N ARG A 50 -6.38 2.23 5.55
CA ARG A 50 -5.50 3.13 6.32
C ARG A 50 -4.03 2.79 6.14
N LEU A 51 -3.18 3.83 6.26
CA LEU A 51 -1.74 3.68 6.41
C LEU A 51 -1.40 3.43 7.88
N ILE A 52 -0.45 2.53 8.13
CA ILE A 52 0.05 2.19 9.46
C ILE A 52 1.58 2.08 9.38
N ALA A 53 2.27 2.57 10.39
CA ALA A 53 3.73 2.43 10.48
C ALA A 53 4.19 1.99 11.86
N GLY A 54 5.42 1.44 11.92
CA GLY A 54 6.17 1.30 13.16
C GLY A 54 6.68 2.65 13.67
N TYR A 55 7.16 2.68 14.89
CA TYR A 55 7.60 3.93 15.56
C TYR A 55 9.02 4.38 15.13
N SER A 56 9.20 4.64 13.84
CA SER A 56 10.48 5.09 13.27
C SER A 56 10.66 6.62 13.22
N TRP A 57 9.67 7.35 13.64
CA TRP A 57 9.69 8.82 13.56
C TRP A 57 9.23 9.47 14.86
N GLU A 58 9.89 10.58 15.22
CA GLU A 58 9.48 11.38 16.35
C GLU A 58 8.10 12.02 16.11
N TRP A 59 7.24 12.03 17.11
CA TRP A 59 5.91 12.62 17.03
C TRP A 59 5.96 14.13 17.27
N LYS A 60 6.35 14.89 16.26
CA LYS A 60 6.47 16.36 16.28
C LYS A 60 5.10 17.03 16.30
N SER A 61 4.14 16.49 15.51
CA SER A 61 2.78 17.02 15.39
C SER A 61 1.97 16.93 16.71
N ALA A 62 2.43 16.17 17.69
CA ALA A 62 1.85 16.17 19.02
C ALA A 62 1.97 17.55 19.71
N LYS A 63 3.07 18.28 19.43
CA LYS A 63 3.37 19.59 20.00
C LYS A 63 3.06 20.73 19.02
N ASP A 64 3.35 20.54 17.74
CA ASP A 64 3.12 21.50 16.67
C ASP A 64 2.24 20.87 15.58
N LYS A 65 0.97 21.24 15.55
CA LYS A 65 0.00 20.71 14.59
C LYS A 65 0.31 21.01 13.12
N ALA A 66 1.19 21.98 12.85
CA ALA A 66 1.65 22.29 11.49
C ALA A 66 2.79 21.37 11.03
N ALA A 67 3.52 20.76 11.99
CA ALA A 67 4.66 19.89 11.68
C ALA A 67 4.24 18.58 11.00
N PHE A 68 5.12 18.08 10.16
CA PHE A 68 5.07 16.72 9.65
C PHE A 68 6.01 15.82 10.46
N ASP A 69 5.58 14.60 10.71
CA ASP A 69 6.30 13.61 11.51
C ASP A 69 7.15 12.69 10.66
N ILE A 70 6.60 12.28 9.53
CA ILE A 70 7.11 11.25 8.63
C ILE A 70 7.48 11.92 7.32
N GLU A 71 8.73 11.76 6.90
CA GLU A 71 9.21 12.22 5.60
C GLU A 71 9.92 11.07 4.89
N ILE A 72 9.38 10.66 3.73
CA ILE A 72 9.89 9.56 2.92
C ILE A 72 9.76 9.96 1.45
N GLU A 73 10.87 9.89 0.69
CA GLU A 73 10.89 10.16 -0.76
C GLU A 73 10.28 11.53 -1.13
N GLY A 74 10.37 12.53 -0.23
CA GLY A 74 9.76 13.85 -0.40
C GLY A 74 8.28 13.93 -0.02
N LEU A 75 7.64 12.82 0.28
CA LEU A 75 6.28 12.78 0.80
C LEU A 75 6.29 13.08 2.30
N GLN A 76 5.40 13.98 2.73
CA GLN A 76 5.27 14.41 4.12
C GLN A 76 3.93 13.95 4.70
N LEU A 77 3.97 13.18 5.80
CA LEU A 77 2.80 12.63 6.48
C LEU A 77 2.83 12.97 7.97
N ARG A 78 1.66 12.87 8.61
CA ARG A 78 1.50 13.04 10.05
C ARG A 78 1.07 11.76 10.72
N TRP A 79 1.44 11.60 11.98
CA TRP A 79 0.84 10.59 12.84
C TRP A 79 -0.65 10.90 13.11
N ASN A 80 -1.36 9.90 13.56
CA ASN A 80 -2.76 10.01 13.97
C ASN A 80 -3.03 11.18 14.91
N GLY A 81 -3.98 12.05 14.55
CA GLY A 81 -4.32 13.26 15.31
C GLY A 81 -5.04 12.99 16.63
N THR A 82 -5.64 11.80 16.78
CA THR A 82 -6.33 11.33 18.00
C THR A 82 -5.94 9.89 18.30
N ALA A 83 -5.95 9.50 19.57
CA ALA A 83 -5.77 8.13 20.01
C ALA A 83 -7.10 7.36 20.12
N ILE A 84 -8.23 8.06 20.21
CA ILE A 84 -9.55 7.46 20.40
C ILE A 84 -10.29 7.44 19.08
N ASP A 85 -10.70 6.25 18.68
CA ASP A 85 -11.52 6.00 17.48
C ASP A 85 -10.95 6.65 16.20
N TRP A 86 -9.62 6.75 16.12
CA TRP A 86 -8.92 7.40 15.02
C TRP A 86 -9.35 6.88 13.64
N ILE A 87 -9.55 5.58 13.54
CA ILE A 87 -9.83 4.89 12.27
C ILE A 87 -11.11 5.41 11.59
N ASN A 88 -12.07 5.92 12.38
CA ASN A 88 -13.35 6.44 11.92
C ASN A 88 -13.33 7.97 11.70
N THR A 89 -12.22 8.65 12.01
CA THR A 89 -12.12 10.09 11.76
C THR A 89 -11.93 10.39 10.28
N GLU A 90 -12.43 11.51 9.79
CA GLU A 90 -12.28 11.96 8.41
C GLU A 90 -10.79 12.15 8.05
N ALA A 91 -10.00 12.71 8.96
CA ALA A 91 -8.57 12.97 8.76
C ALA A 91 -7.72 11.69 8.65
N SER A 92 -8.20 10.56 9.16
CA SER A 92 -7.43 9.31 9.24
C SER A 92 -6.95 8.75 7.91
N ILE A 93 -7.55 9.18 6.79
CA ILE A 93 -7.12 8.77 5.44
C ILE A 93 -5.81 9.45 5.01
N ASP A 94 -5.52 10.63 5.53
CA ASP A 94 -4.33 11.41 5.25
C ASP A 94 -3.28 11.34 6.38
N GLU A 95 -3.57 10.55 7.40
CA GLU A 95 -2.71 10.32 8.55
C GLU A 95 -2.17 8.88 8.56
N VAL A 96 -1.12 8.66 9.33
CA VAL A 96 -0.54 7.34 9.55
C VAL A 96 -0.86 6.87 10.97
N GLY A 97 -1.50 5.72 11.09
CA GLY A 97 -1.74 5.08 12.37
C GLY A 97 -0.52 4.35 12.91
N CYS A 98 -0.54 4.07 14.20
CA CYS A 98 0.43 3.22 14.85
C CYS A 98 -0.25 1.96 15.43
N ILE A 99 0.52 1.06 16.03
CA ILE A 99 -0.01 -0.16 16.64
C ILE A 99 -1.12 0.14 17.68
N HIS A 100 -0.99 1.21 18.43
CA HIS A 100 -1.96 1.54 19.49
C HIS A 100 -3.28 2.05 18.96
N THR A 101 -3.27 2.82 17.86
CA THR A 101 -4.49 3.39 17.27
C THR A 101 -5.25 2.42 16.37
N THR A 102 -4.59 1.34 15.96
CA THR A 102 -5.20 0.28 15.13
C THR A 102 -5.51 -0.98 15.93
N GLN A 103 -5.23 -1.01 17.22
CA GLN A 103 -5.51 -2.16 18.07
C GLN A 103 -7.01 -2.39 18.20
N GLY A 104 -7.44 -3.63 17.91
CA GLY A 104 -8.86 -4.01 17.98
C GLY A 104 -9.68 -3.72 16.73
N TYR A 105 -9.11 -3.08 15.72
CA TYR A 105 -9.77 -2.81 14.44
C TYR A 105 -9.20 -3.68 13.32
N ASP A 106 -10.08 -4.14 12.43
CA ASP A 106 -9.73 -4.72 11.15
C ASP A 106 -9.99 -3.72 10.03
N LEU A 107 -9.13 -3.73 9.01
CA LEU A 107 -9.19 -2.83 7.87
C LEU A 107 -9.55 -3.62 6.61
N ASN A 108 -10.30 -3.01 5.69
CA ASN A 108 -10.50 -3.62 4.37
C ASN A 108 -9.16 -3.73 3.63
N TYR A 109 -8.39 -2.63 3.63
CA TYR A 109 -7.03 -2.55 3.08
C TYR A 109 -6.11 -1.88 4.09
N SER A 110 -4.93 -2.42 4.28
CA SER A 110 -3.90 -1.81 5.13
C SER A 110 -2.64 -1.52 4.33
N GLY A 111 -2.09 -0.32 4.44
CA GLY A 111 -0.78 0.05 3.90
C GLY A 111 0.24 0.11 5.02
N ILE A 112 1.16 -0.85 5.06
CA ILE A 112 2.15 -0.97 6.14
C ILE A 112 3.48 -0.39 5.70
N ILE A 113 3.96 0.60 6.46
CA ILE A 113 5.26 1.25 6.26
C ILE A 113 6.24 0.67 7.27
N PHE A 114 7.24 -0.06 6.78
CA PHE A 114 8.41 -0.45 7.56
C PHE A 114 9.39 0.71 7.57
N GLY A 115 9.62 1.28 8.74
CA GLY A 115 10.46 2.46 8.91
C GLY A 115 11.96 2.16 8.96
N ASN A 116 12.74 3.17 9.37
CA ASN A 116 14.20 3.04 9.42
C ASN A 116 14.70 2.22 10.62
N GLU A 117 13.85 1.97 11.62
CA GLU A 117 14.18 1.15 12.78
C GLU A 117 14.36 -0.34 12.45
N ILE A 118 13.89 -0.76 11.27
CA ILE A 118 13.92 -2.16 10.85
C ILE A 118 14.63 -2.31 9.51
N SER A 119 15.55 -3.26 9.41
CA SER A 119 16.38 -3.52 8.26
C SER A 119 16.60 -5.02 8.03
N TYR A 120 17.18 -5.39 6.90
CA TYR A 120 17.55 -6.77 6.63
C TYR A 120 19.07 -6.89 6.44
N ASP A 121 19.69 -7.82 7.18
CA ASP A 121 21.09 -8.19 6.97
C ASP A 121 21.14 -9.39 6.00
N PRO A 122 21.64 -9.22 4.76
CA PRO A 122 21.74 -10.31 3.79
C PRO A 122 22.82 -11.34 4.13
N ILE A 123 23.80 -11.00 4.98
CA ILE A 123 24.88 -11.92 5.41
C ILE A 123 24.34 -12.81 6.53
N ALA A 124 23.77 -12.20 7.58
CA ALA A 124 23.16 -12.93 8.68
C ALA A 124 21.80 -13.56 8.28
N LYS A 125 21.23 -13.17 7.13
CA LYS A 125 19.91 -13.60 6.60
C LYS A 125 18.79 -13.40 7.62
N ARG A 126 18.81 -12.26 8.30
CA ARG A 126 17.81 -11.95 9.31
C ARG A 126 17.43 -10.47 9.31
N ILE A 127 16.24 -10.20 9.84
CA ILE A 127 15.79 -8.83 10.10
C ILE A 127 16.45 -8.33 11.37
N GLU A 128 17.02 -7.13 11.30
CA GLU A 128 17.70 -6.43 12.39
C GLU A 128 16.94 -5.19 12.81
N ILE A 129 17.08 -4.80 14.08
CA ILE A 129 16.51 -3.58 14.63
C ILE A 129 17.61 -2.56 14.91
N ARG A 130 17.41 -1.34 14.42
CA ARG A 130 18.23 -0.16 14.71
C ARG A 130 17.58 0.59 15.86
N GLU A 131 18.04 0.33 17.07
CA GLU A 131 17.45 0.87 18.30
C GLU A 131 17.45 2.40 18.33
N ASP A 132 18.44 3.06 17.74
CA ASP A 132 18.57 4.52 17.63
C ASP A 132 17.48 5.13 16.74
N GLN A 133 16.89 4.35 15.82
CA GLN A 133 15.81 4.75 14.94
C GLN A 133 14.40 4.36 15.46
N TYR A 134 14.31 3.81 16.67
CA TYR A 134 13.04 3.43 17.29
C TYR A 134 12.62 4.45 18.34
N PHE A 135 11.53 5.17 18.11
CA PHE A 135 11.10 6.34 18.88
C PHE A 135 9.99 6.07 19.90
N ASP A 136 9.50 4.85 20.04
CA ASP A 136 8.56 4.51 21.12
C ASP A 136 9.29 4.45 22.45
N LYS A 137 9.19 5.56 23.21
CA LYS A 137 9.83 5.68 24.53
C LYS A 137 9.24 4.70 25.54
N ASN A 138 7.94 4.43 25.47
CA ASN A 138 7.25 3.56 26.43
C ASN A 138 7.55 2.07 26.17
N GLY A 139 7.52 1.66 24.89
CA GLY A 139 7.86 0.29 24.52
C GLY A 139 9.32 -0.07 24.75
N LYS A 140 10.23 0.92 24.72
CA LYS A 140 11.67 0.74 24.83
C LYS A 140 12.18 0.73 26.30
N GLN A 141 11.51 1.44 27.22
CA GLN A 141 12.03 1.68 28.58
C GLN A 141 12.20 0.42 29.43
N SER A 142 11.42 -0.61 29.19
CA SER A 142 11.48 -1.86 29.98
C SER A 142 12.36 -2.93 29.36
N ILE A 143 12.76 -2.78 28.08
CA ILE A 143 13.49 -3.80 27.33
C ILE A 143 14.94 -3.36 27.19
N LYS A 144 15.87 -4.15 27.80
CA LYS A 144 17.30 -3.88 27.75
C LYS A 144 18.07 -4.85 26.86
N ASP A 145 17.50 -6.02 26.62
CA ASP A 145 18.10 -7.02 25.74
C ASP A 145 17.75 -6.72 24.27
N PRO A 146 18.75 -6.57 23.37
CA PRO A 146 18.52 -6.31 21.96
C PRO A 146 17.67 -7.39 21.27
N GLU A 147 17.79 -8.66 21.63
CA GLU A 147 17.00 -9.75 21.04
C GLU A 147 15.55 -9.71 21.54
N GLU A 148 15.33 -9.32 22.78
CA GLU A 148 13.99 -9.09 23.31
C GLU A 148 13.33 -7.90 22.60
N LEU A 149 14.05 -6.79 22.41
CA LEU A 149 13.56 -5.62 21.65
C LEU A 149 13.24 -5.99 20.20
N ARG A 150 14.13 -6.75 19.56
CA ARG A 150 13.90 -7.27 18.22
C ARG A 150 12.61 -8.10 18.16
N SER A 151 12.44 -9.02 19.05
CA SER A 151 11.24 -9.87 19.12
C SER A 151 9.98 -9.05 19.36
N PHE A 152 10.06 -8.04 20.21
CA PHE A 152 8.95 -7.12 20.49
C PHE A 152 8.54 -6.33 19.25
N ILE A 153 9.48 -5.72 18.53
CA ILE A 153 9.19 -4.94 17.31
C ILE A 153 8.68 -5.84 16.20
N LEU A 154 9.24 -7.04 16.01
CA LEU A 154 8.73 -7.99 15.02
C LEU A 154 7.30 -8.44 15.33
N ASN A 155 6.91 -8.58 16.60
CA ASN A 155 5.55 -8.88 17.00
C ASN A 155 4.58 -7.71 16.70
N ILE A 156 5.04 -6.46 16.84
CA ILE A 156 4.28 -5.29 16.41
C ILE A 156 4.01 -5.37 14.91
N TYR A 157 5.06 -5.57 14.08
CA TYR A 157 4.90 -5.70 12.63
C TYR A 157 4.05 -6.92 12.23
N GLN A 158 4.20 -8.04 12.91
CA GLN A 158 3.31 -9.18 12.69
C GLN A 158 1.84 -8.82 12.95
N THR A 159 1.58 -8.06 13.99
CA THR A 159 0.22 -7.64 14.36
C THR A 159 -0.38 -6.69 13.34
N ILE A 160 0.35 -5.66 12.91
CA ILE A 160 -0.15 -4.67 11.95
C ILE A 160 -0.29 -5.24 10.53
N LEU A 161 0.60 -6.18 10.12
CA LEU A 161 0.50 -6.89 8.84
C LEU A 161 -0.78 -7.73 8.71
N LEU A 162 -1.36 -8.14 9.83
CA LEU A 162 -2.57 -8.94 9.87
C LEU A 162 -3.86 -8.11 10.06
N ARG A 163 -3.78 -6.79 9.92
CA ARG A 163 -4.95 -5.90 10.05
C ARG A 163 -5.78 -5.79 8.78
N GLY A 164 -5.21 -6.03 7.62
CA GLY A 164 -5.95 -6.06 6.36
C GLY A 164 -6.80 -7.32 6.26
N ILE A 165 -8.09 -7.19 5.91
CA ILE A 165 -8.99 -8.33 5.67
C ILE A 165 -8.84 -8.83 4.22
N LYS A 166 -8.73 -7.90 3.27
CA LYS A 166 -8.64 -8.22 1.83
C LYS A 166 -7.21 -8.18 1.32
N VAL A 167 -6.50 -7.09 1.60
CA VAL A 167 -5.16 -6.85 1.08
C VAL A 167 -4.32 -6.12 2.11
N THR A 168 -3.05 -6.51 2.21
CA THR A 168 -2.02 -5.72 2.88
C THR A 168 -0.99 -5.26 1.87
N TYR A 169 -0.87 -3.94 1.69
CA TYR A 169 0.17 -3.26 0.95
C TYR A 169 1.38 -3.03 1.86
N ILE A 170 2.57 -3.18 1.31
CA ILE A 170 3.83 -3.13 2.08
C ILE A 170 4.80 -2.19 1.37
N TYR A 171 5.38 -1.28 2.14
CA TYR A 171 6.54 -0.49 1.75
C TYR A 171 7.60 -0.60 2.84
N ALA A 172 8.88 -0.67 2.47
CA ALA A 172 9.99 -0.67 3.42
C ALA A 172 11.00 0.42 3.08
N CYS A 173 11.39 1.25 4.07
CA CYS A 173 12.41 2.28 3.90
C CYS A 173 13.78 1.67 3.59
N ASP A 174 14.14 0.60 4.28
CA ASP A 174 15.41 -0.10 4.08
C ASP A 174 15.44 -0.86 2.73
N PRO A 175 16.37 -0.55 1.82
CA PRO A 175 16.43 -1.20 0.50
C PRO A 175 16.70 -2.71 0.56
N GLN A 176 17.47 -3.18 1.56
CA GLN A 176 17.77 -4.60 1.71
C GLN A 176 16.54 -5.36 2.19
N LEU A 177 15.77 -4.78 3.11
CA LEU A 177 14.50 -5.33 3.56
C LEU A 177 13.48 -5.37 2.42
N ARG A 178 13.42 -4.32 1.59
CA ARG A 178 12.57 -4.27 0.40
C ARG A 178 12.95 -5.37 -0.60
N ALA A 179 14.25 -5.53 -0.87
CA ALA A 179 14.75 -6.59 -1.74
C ALA A 179 14.44 -8.00 -1.19
N TYR A 180 14.56 -8.18 0.13
CA TYR A 180 14.17 -9.42 0.80
C TYR A 180 12.67 -9.70 0.63
N PHE A 181 11.79 -8.73 0.88
CA PHE A 181 10.35 -8.89 0.68
C PHE A 181 9.98 -9.19 -0.77
N LYS A 182 10.66 -8.56 -1.73
CA LYS A 182 10.46 -8.78 -3.17
C LYS A 182 10.68 -10.24 -3.60
N SER A 183 11.50 -10.97 -2.87
CA SER A 183 11.70 -12.41 -3.12
C SER A 183 10.46 -13.25 -2.81
N PHE A 184 9.59 -12.79 -1.91
CA PHE A 184 8.46 -13.57 -1.39
C PHE A 184 7.09 -12.94 -1.61
N ILE A 185 7.03 -11.67 -2.00
CA ILE A 185 5.80 -10.90 -2.20
C ILE A 185 5.75 -10.38 -3.63
N LEU A 186 4.56 -10.35 -4.23
CA LEU A 186 4.36 -9.75 -5.54
C LEU A 186 4.55 -8.23 -5.45
N THR A 187 5.25 -7.67 -6.41
CA THR A 187 5.45 -6.22 -6.51
C THR A 187 4.26 -5.58 -7.22
N TYR A 188 3.82 -4.44 -6.73
CA TYR A 188 2.81 -3.62 -7.40
C TYR A 188 3.32 -3.17 -8.77
N GLU A 189 2.53 -3.43 -9.77
CA GLU A 189 2.73 -2.89 -11.11
C GLU A 189 1.60 -1.88 -11.38
N ALA A 190 1.98 -0.61 -11.59
CA ALA A 190 0.99 0.39 -11.93
C ALA A 190 0.26 -0.06 -13.21
N PRO A 191 -1.07 0.07 -13.27
CA PRO A 191 -1.80 -0.21 -14.49
C PRO A 191 -1.16 0.59 -15.64
N VAL A 192 -0.81 -0.09 -16.72
CA VAL A 192 -0.36 0.60 -17.94
C VAL A 192 -1.51 1.53 -18.31
N ALA A 193 -1.24 2.83 -18.32
CA ALA A 193 -2.26 3.81 -18.74
C ALA A 193 -2.84 3.33 -20.06
N ALA A 194 -4.14 3.11 -20.09
CA ALA A 194 -4.81 2.78 -21.35
C ALA A 194 -4.41 3.86 -22.36
N PRO A 195 -4.02 3.50 -23.59
CA PRO A 195 -3.64 4.48 -24.59
C PRO A 195 -4.74 5.53 -24.66
N ALA A 196 -4.35 6.80 -24.57
CA ALA A 196 -5.29 7.90 -24.58
C ALA A 196 -6.13 7.79 -25.87
N ILE A 197 -7.42 7.52 -25.69
CA ILE A 197 -8.35 7.44 -26.83
C ILE A 197 -8.54 8.86 -27.34
N THR A 198 -7.96 9.18 -28.48
CA THR A 198 -8.18 10.48 -29.14
C THR A 198 -9.42 10.41 -29.99
N ILE A 199 -10.46 11.14 -29.57
CA ILE A 199 -11.68 11.27 -30.38
C ILE A 199 -11.41 12.29 -31.50
N LEU A 200 -11.60 11.87 -32.75
CA LEU A 200 -11.47 12.73 -33.92
C LEU A 200 -12.81 13.38 -34.21
N THR A 201 -12.78 14.69 -34.38
CA THR A 201 -13.96 15.50 -34.81
C THR A 201 -13.86 16.01 -36.25
N GLU A 202 -12.63 16.00 -36.81
CA GLU A 202 -12.36 16.49 -38.18
C GLU A 202 -11.36 15.55 -38.88
N ASN A 203 -11.31 15.60 -40.19
CA ASN A 203 -10.39 14.81 -41.05
C ASN A 203 -10.49 13.30 -40.83
N ILE A 204 -11.69 12.81 -40.62
CA ILE A 204 -11.97 11.39 -40.38
C ILE A 204 -11.94 10.66 -41.75
N ILE A 205 -11.04 9.71 -41.88
CA ILE A 205 -11.00 8.75 -42.98
C ILE A 205 -11.31 7.38 -42.38
N PRO A 206 -12.58 6.91 -42.51
CA PRO A 206 -13.01 5.66 -41.86
C PRO A 206 -12.10 4.49 -42.21
N PHE A 207 -11.66 3.75 -41.18
CA PHE A 207 -10.81 2.56 -41.27
C PHE A 207 -9.36 2.78 -41.79
N GLU A 208 -8.97 4.02 -42.09
CA GLU A 208 -7.58 4.40 -42.38
C GLU A 208 -6.93 5.06 -41.19
N ASN A 209 -7.48 6.21 -40.70
CA ASN A 209 -6.95 6.93 -39.54
C ASN A 209 -7.89 6.90 -38.33
N ALA A 210 -9.09 6.35 -38.47
CA ALA A 210 -10.10 6.28 -37.43
C ALA A 210 -10.91 4.99 -37.47
N ILE A 211 -11.27 4.50 -36.28
CA ILE A 211 -12.22 3.40 -36.10
C ILE A 211 -13.47 3.90 -35.39
N PRO A 212 -14.66 3.35 -35.68
CA PRO A 212 -15.87 3.74 -35.01
C PRO A 212 -15.86 3.29 -33.54
N PHE A 213 -16.21 4.20 -32.64
CA PHE A 213 -16.38 3.94 -31.23
C PHE A 213 -17.86 4.11 -30.87
N TYR A 214 -18.41 3.12 -30.21
CA TYR A 214 -19.78 3.09 -29.74
C TYR A 214 -19.80 3.09 -28.20
N ASP A 215 -20.49 4.07 -27.61
CA ASP A 215 -20.69 4.13 -26.15
C ASP A 215 -21.89 3.23 -25.79
N LEU A 216 -21.59 1.96 -25.50
CA LEU A 216 -22.59 0.98 -25.08
C LEU A 216 -22.86 1.11 -23.60
N LYS A 217 -24.00 1.65 -23.21
CA LYS A 217 -24.51 1.57 -21.84
C LYS A 217 -24.98 0.15 -21.57
N VAL A 218 -24.14 -0.65 -20.93
CA VAL A 218 -24.51 -1.99 -20.46
C VAL A 218 -25.32 -1.83 -19.18
N ALA A 219 -26.64 -1.95 -19.27
CA ALA A 219 -27.49 -2.16 -18.09
C ALA A 219 -27.49 -3.66 -17.75
N ALA A 220 -27.23 -4.00 -16.49
CA ALA A 220 -27.38 -5.37 -15.99
C ALA A 220 -28.87 -5.76 -16.01
N GLY A 221 -29.28 -6.51 -17.00
CA GLY A 221 -30.66 -6.98 -17.21
C GLY A 221 -30.91 -7.19 -18.70
N SER A 222 -31.56 -8.27 -19.07
CA SER A 222 -31.89 -8.77 -20.41
C SER A 222 -31.52 -7.86 -21.60
N PHE A 223 -30.64 -8.35 -22.48
CA PHE A 223 -30.32 -7.73 -23.75
C PHE A 223 -31.60 -7.65 -24.62
N SER A 224 -32.06 -6.42 -24.92
CA SER A 224 -32.95 -6.22 -26.03
C SER A 224 -32.12 -5.85 -27.26
N ALA A 225 -32.38 -6.48 -28.39
CA ALA A 225 -31.60 -6.43 -29.63
C ALA A 225 -31.66 -5.09 -30.39
N GLU A 226 -32.20 -4.01 -29.81
CA GLU A 226 -32.50 -2.76 -30.51
C GLU A 226 -31.94 -1.49 -29.88
N GLN A 227 -30.80 -1.54 -29.22
CA GLN A 227 -30.07 -0.33 -28.84
C GLN A 227 -29.02 -0.01 -29.91
N LEU A 228 -29.43 0.63 -30.98
CA LEU A 228 -28.52 1.36 -31.88
C LEU A 228 -27.96 2.56 -31.09
N PRO A 229 -26.61 2.76 -31.05
CA PRO A 229 -26.03 3.92 -30.40
C PRO A 229 -26.46 5.21 -31.10
N ASP A 230 -26.90 6.21 -30.34
CA ASP A 230 -27.39 7.48 -30.87
C ASP A 230 -26.34 8.29 -31.62
N GLU A 231 -25.05 8.07 -31.40
CA GLU A 231 -23.93 8.72 -32.11
C GLU A 231 -22.72 7.80 -32.26
N VAL A 232 -22.18 7.77 -33.48
CA VAL A 232 -20.90 7.13 -33.77
C VAL A 232 -19.78 8.16 -33.51
N ARG A 233 -18.91 7.90 -32.57
CA ARG A 233 -17.68 8.67 -32.38
C ARG A 233 -16.53 7.97 -33.11
N TRP A 234 -15.55 8.73 -33.56
CA TRP A 234 -14.40 8.20 -34.26
C TRP A 234 -13.15 8.34 -33.41
N VAL A 235 -12.43 7.27 -33.28
CA VAL A 235 -11.18 7.20 -32.45
C VAL A 235 -10.01 7.09 -33.41
N ALA A 236 -8.97 7.92 -33.15
CA ALA A 236 -7.72 7.84 -33.90
C ALA A 236 -7.03 6.51 -33.76
N VAL A 237 -6.59 5.93 -34.85
CA VAL A 237 -5.72 4.75 -34.86
C VAL A 237 -4.27 5.23 -34.94
N PRO A 238 -3.39 4.89 -33.98
CA PRO A 238 -1.98 5.20 -34.11
C PRO A 238 -1.42 4.47 -35.34
N LEU A 239 -0.95 5.24 -36.31
CA LEU A 239 -0.23 4.69 -37.46
C LEU A 239 1.03 3.97 -36.92
N LYS A 240 1.18 2.68 -37.21
CA LYS A 240 2.43 1.97 -36.95
C LYS A 240 3.50 2.62 -37.84
N THR A 241 4.43 3.33 -37.17
CA THR A 241 5.69 3.75 -37.79
C THR A 241 6.62 2.57 -37.95
#